data_1f350c3ab39f453a9abaf638b70d8df4
#
_entry.id   1f350c3ab39f453a9abaf638b70d8df4
#
_cell.length_a   1.000
_cell.length_b   1.000
_cell.length_c   1.000
_cell.angle_alpha   90.00
_cell.angle_beta   90.00
_cell.angle_gamma   90.00
#
_symmetry.space_group_name_H-M   'P 1'
#
loop_
_entity.id
_entity.type
_entity.pdbx_description
1 polymer ?
#
loop_
_entity_poly.entity_id
_entity_poly.type
_entity_poly.pdbx_seq_one_letter_code
_entity_poly.pdbx_strand_id
1 'polypeptide(L)'
;GCGLATPVSSLKLKAEKYDAVIIGCFFDPGIDAIREFIDDMVIVGPGESSMLLGRYLGNKFSIIAGRKKHLARMYEVVDRVGLSSKLSSIRTLDIRVDDMQKDHEFLLKRTSDEISKAISEDNAEVIILGCTMEAGQFEKLQKTFNVPVIDPSVAALKTAEYLVSCKNMCGWDISRALSYETPDIFEMKTYNIFDKLL
;
A
#
# COMPACT_ATOMS: atom_id res chain seq x y z
N GLY A 1 -14.14 -1.41 -9.11
CA GLY A 1 -14.90 -1.28 -7.96
C GLY A 1 -14.28 -1.25 -6.58
N CYS A 2 -12.93 -1.28 -6.38
CA CYS A 2 -12.39 -1.24 -5.00
C CYS A 2 -12.55 0.14 -4.30
N GLY A 3 -12.65 1.24 -5.04
CA GLY A 3 -12.61 2.59 -4.46
C GLY A 3 -13.80 3.00 -3.58
N LEU A 4 -14.97 2.40 -3.76
CA LEU A 4 -16.17 2.74 -2.97
C LEU A 4 -16.43 1.77 -1.80
N ALA A 5 -15.96 0.53 -1.89
CA ALA A 5 -16.17 -0.47 -0.85
C ALA A 5 -15.30 -0.23 0.39
N THR A 6 -14.12 0.35 0.21
CA THR A 6 -13.14 0.50 1.28
C THR A 6 -13.56 1.49 2.38
N PRO A 7 -14.06 2.72 2.07
CA PRO A 7 -14.57 3.64 3.10
C PRO A 7 -15.73 3.04 3.91
N VAL A 8 -16.65 2.36 3.24
CA VAL A 8 -17.80 1.69 3.90
C VAL A 8 -17.35 0.64 4.92
N SER A 9 -16.41 -0.23 4.48
CA SER A 9 -15.89 -1.27 5.36
C SER A 9 -15.16 -0.69 6.57
N SER A 10 -14.42 0.40 6.38
CA SER A 10 -13.68 1.06 7.46
C SER A 10 -14.60 1.68 8.51
N LEU A 11 -15.73 2.27 8.10
CA LEU A 11 -16.73 2.81 9.04
C LEU A 11 -17.38 1.71 9.89
N LYS A 12 -17.59 0.52 9.33
CA LYS A 12 -18.06 -0.64 10.12
C LYS A 12 -17.03 -1.08 11.16
N LEU A 13 -15.74 -1.08 10.79
CA LEU A 13 -14.65 -1.44 11.69
C LEU A 13 -14.48 -0.46 12.85
N LYS A 14 -14.81 0.83 12.67
CA LYS A 14 -14.85 1.82 13.75
C LYS A 14 -15.74 1.37 14.92
N ALA A 15 -16.90 0.80 14.62
CA ALA A 15 -17.84 0.29 15.63
C ALA A 15 -17.28 -0.91 16.42
N GLU A 16 -16.29 -1.62 15.89
CA GLU A 16 -15.68 -2.81 16.51
C GLU A 16 -14.41 -2.49 17.34
N LYS A 17 -14.00 -1.21 17.43
CA LYS A 17 -12.90 -0.71 18.25
C LYS A 17 -11.52 -1.30 17.90
N TYR A 18 -11.19 -1.36 16.63
CA TYR A 18 -9.83 -1.66 16.19
C TYR A 18 -8.93 -0.42 16.31
N ASP A 19 -7.64 -0.63 16.60
CA ASP A 19 -6.64 0.46 16.67
C ASP A 19 -6.18 0.94 15.29
N ALA A 20 -6.21 0.07 14.30
CA ALA A 20 -5.78 0.37 12.92
C ALA A 20 -6.57 -0.38 11.86
N VAL A 21 -6.64 0.19 10.66
CA VAL A 21 -7.17 -0.44 9.45
C VAL A 21 -6.10 -0.44 8.37
N ILE A 22 -5.88 -1.61 7.76
CA ILE A 22 -5.00 -1.77 6.60
C ILE A 22 -5.86 -1.96 5.35
N ILE A 23 -5.61 -1.15 4.32
CA ILE A 23 -6.28 -1.29 3.02
C ILE A 23 -5.68 -2.49 2.29
N GLY A 24 -6.51 -3.48 1.90
CA GLY A 24 -6.05 -4.75 1.31
C GLY A 24 -5.63 -4.64 -0.17
N CYS A 25 -5.11 -3.50 -0.63
CA CYS A 25 -4.74 -3.29 -2.03
C CYS A 25 -3.55 -2.32 -2.14
N PHE A 26 -2.52 -2.70 -2.92
CA PHE A 26 -1.31 -1.89 -3.12
C PHE A 26 -1.57 -0.48 -3.65
N PHE A 27 -2.67 -0.23 -4.32
CA PHE A 27 -3.02 1.11 -4.81
C PHE A 27 -3.56 2.04 -3.74
N ASP A 28 -3.74 1.58 -2.51
CA ASP A 28 -4.31 2.33 -1.38
C ASP A 28 -5.59 3.09 -1.74
N PRO A 29 -6.60 2.42 -2.33
CA PRO A 29 -7.77 3.11 -2.87
C PRO A 29 -8.58 3.78 -1.77
N GLY A 30 -8.82 5.10 -1.93
CA GLY A 30 -9.64 5.89 -1.02
C GLY A 30 -9.00 6.19 0.32
N ILE A 31 -7.67 6.01 0.48
CA ILE A 31 -6.97 6.21 1.75
C ILE A 31 -7.18 7.61 2.32
N ASP A 32 -7.12 8.65 1.49
CA ASP A 32 -7.28 10.03 1.93
C ASP A 32 -8.72 10.28 2.42
N ALA A 33 -9.72 9.81 1.66
CA ALA A 33 -11.11 9.92 2.07
C ALA A 33 -11.38 9.16 3.39
N ILE A 34 -10.78 7.97 3.58
CA ILE A 34 -10.95 7.23 4.84
C ILE A 34 -10.32 8.01 6.00
N ARG A 35 -9.17 8.63 5.79
CA ARG A 35 -8.49 9.47 6.78
C ARG A 35 -9.32 10.70 7.17
N GLU A 36 -10.11 11.27 6.26
CA GLU A 36 -11.04 12.37 6.59
C GLU A 36 -12.19 11.89 7.48
N PHE A 37 -12.79 10.73 7.17
CA PHE A 37 -13.97 10.22 7.86
C PHE A 37 -13.67 9.49 9.17
N ILE A 38 -12.47 8.93 9.35
CA ILE A 38 -12.10 8.11 10.50
C ILE A 38 -11.09 8.87 11.35
N ASP A 39 -11.48 9.23 12.55
CA ASP A 39 -10.73 10.09 13.46
C ASP A 39 -10.12 9.36 14.68
N ASP A 40 -10.45 8.10 14.89
CA ASP A 40 -10.03 7.33 16.05
C ASP A 40 -9.12 6.14 15.75
N MET A 41 -8.97 5.77 14.48
CA MET A 41 -8.11 4.66 14.05
C MET A 41 -6.95 5.13 13.16
N VAL A 42 -5.85 4.38 13.19
CA VAL A 42 -4.74 4.53 12.25
C VAL A 42 -5.12 3.90 10.90
N ILE A 43 -4.97 4.65 9.81
CA ILE A 43 -5.30 4.18 8.45
C ILE A 43 -4.02 4.00 7.65
N VAL A 44 -3.74 2.77 7.21
CA VAL A 44 -2.50 2.37 6.54
C VAL A 44 -2.76 1.79 5.16
N GLY A 45 -1.97 2.22 4.20
CA GLY A 45 -1.93 1.69 2.85
C GLY A 45 -0.66 0.87 2.58
N PRO A 46 -0.77 -0.32 1.97
CA PRO A 46 0.39 -1.14 1.62
C PRO A 46 1.35 -0.47 0.63
N GLY A 47 0.83 0.28 -0.33
CA GLY A 47 1.66 0.99 -1.31
C GLY A 47 2.48 2.10 -0.66
N GLU A 48 1.83 2.98 0.09
CA GLU A 48 2.48 4.06 0.86
C GLU A 48 3.54 3.48 1.83
N SER A 49 3.15 2.50 2.65
CA SER A 49 4.05 1.87 3.63
C SER A 49 5.27 1.25 2.99
N SER A 50 5.10 0.54 1.88
CA SER A 50 6.21 -0.11 1.17
C SER A 50 7.20 0.89 0.60
N MET A 51 6.72 1.97 0.00
CA MET A 51 7.57 3.00 -0.59
C MET A 51 8.33 3.82 0.45
N LEU A 52 7.68 4.18 1.55
CA LEU A 52 8.33 4.86 2.67
C LEU A 52 9.39 3.96 3.32
N LEU A 53 9.08 2.69 3.55
CA LEU A 53 10.06 1.71 4.03
C LEU A 53 11.21 1.53 3.04
N GLY A 54 10.91 1.43 1.74
CA GLY A 54 11.91 1.33 0.68
C GLY A 54 12.87 2.50 0.68
N ARG A 55 12.39 3.71 0.99
CA ARG A 55 13.23 4.91 1.11
C ARG A 55 14.16 4.86 2.32
N TYR A 56 13.80 4.19 3.40
CA TYR A 56 14.70 3.96 4.55
C TYR A 56 15.80 2.95 4.22
N LEU A 57 15.51 1.95 3.39
CA LEU A 57 16.42 0.83 3.10
C LEU A 57 17.35 1.06 1.92
N GLY A 58 17.06 2.02 1.05
CA GLY A 58 17.90 2.37 -0.10
C GLY A 58 17.58 3.74 -0.68
N ASN A 59 18.44 4.20 -1.59
CA ASN A 59 18.24 5.50 -2.24
C ASN A 59 17.30 5.41 -3.44
N LYS A 60 17.23 4.23 -4.08
CA LYS A 60 16.40 3.93 -5.25
C LYS A 60 15.68 2.61 -5.06
N PHE A 61 14.40 2.57 -5.45
CA PHE A 61 13.62 1.33 -5.45
C PHE A 61 12.96 1.07 -6.80
N SER A 62 12.70 -0.21 -7.08
CA SER A 62 11.84 -0.63 -8.18
C SER A 62 10.62 -1.39 -7.66
N ILE A 63 9.51 -1.25 -8.38
CA ILE A 63 8.26 -1.94 -8.07
C ILE A 63 8.04 -3.04 -9.11
N ILE A 64 7.70 -4.26 -8.66
CA ILE A 64 7.33 -5.38 -9.53
C ILE A 64 5.80 -5.47 -9.55
N ALA A 65 5.20 -5.07 -10.66
CA ALA A 65 3.74 -5.00 -10.82
C ALA A 65 3.18 -6.21 -11.61
N GLY A 66 1.95 -6.61 -11.34
CA GLY A 66 1.36 -7.77 -11.98
C GLY A 66 1.19 -7.62 -13.50
N ARG A 67 0.66 -6.47 -13.99
CA ARG A 67 0.33 -6.27 -15.41
C ARG A 67 0.60 -4.86 -15.91
N LYS A 68 0.94 -4.74 -17.21
CA LYS A 68 1.15 -3.45 -17.90
C LYS A 68 -0.02 -2.48 -17.78
N LYS A 69 -1.26 -2.96 -17.78
CA LYS A 69 -2.44 -2.10 -17.61
C LYS A 69 -2.48 -1.35 -16.27
N HIS A 70 -1.70 -1.78 -15.29
CA HIS A 70 -1.63 -1.19 -13.96
C HIS A 70 -0.58 -0.07 -13.86
N LEU A 71 0.29 0.11 -14.87
CA LEU A 71 1.41 1.05 -14.82
C LEU A 71 0.97 2.49 -14.53
N ALA A 72 -0.01 3.02 -15.27
CA ALA A 72 -0.48 4.39 -15.05
C ALA A 72 -0.92 4.59 -13.60
N ARG A 73 -1.74 3.66 -13.08
CA ARG A 73 -2.18 3.72 -11.69
C ARG A 73 -1.04 3.57 -10.68
N MET A 74 -0.03 2.78 -11.01
CA MET A 74 1.14 2.60 -10.15
C MET A 74 1.95 3.89 -10.05
N TYR A 75 2.18 4.59 -11.16
CA TYR A 75 2.82 5.91 -11.17
C TYR A 75 2.03 6.94 -10.36
N GLU A 76 0.69 6.96 -10.46
CA GLU A 76 -0.16 7.85 -9.65
C GLU A 76 0.03 7.61 -8.14
N VAL A 77 0.17 6.34 -7.72
CA VAL A 77 0.44 6.01 -6.30
C VAL A 77 1.81 6.50 -5.86
N VAL A 78 2.84 6.32 -6.70
CA VAL A 78 4.20 6.81 -6.41
C VAL A 78 4.22 8.34 -6.30
N ASP A 79 3.53 9.03 -7.21
CA ASP A 79 3.42 10.50 -7.20
C ASP A 79 2.70 11.00 -5.94
N ARG A 80 1.60 10.36 -5.55
CA ARG A 80 0.84 10.71 -4.34
C ARG A 80 1.72 10.63 -3.09
N VAL A 81 2.61 9.64 -3.00
CA VAL A 81 3.55 9.50 -1.88
C VAL A 81 4.73 10.47 -1.96
N GLY A 82 4.91 11.14 -3.11
CA GLY A 82 5.99 12.12 -3.32
C GLY A 82 7.37 11.49 -3.54
N LEU A 83 7.43 10.22 -3.96
CA LEU A 83 8.67 9.46 -4.10
C LEU A 83 9.07 9.16 -5.55
N SER A 84 8.51 9.88 -6.54
CA SER A 84 8.81 9.69 -7.97
C SER A 84 10.28 9.82 -8.30
N SER A 85 11.00 10.73 -7.63
CA SER A 85 12.47 10.89 -7.79
C SER A 85 13.29 9.71 -7.23
N LYS A 86 12.66 8.82 -6.46
CA LYS A 86 13.30 7.64 -5.85
C LYS A 86 12.96 6.35 -6.58
N LEU A 87 11.99 6.39 -7.48
CA LEU A 87 11.63 5.27 -8.32
C LEU A 87 12.72 5.05 -9.40
N SER A 88 13.27 3.85 -9.48
CA SER A 88 14.13 3.40 -10.59
C SER A 88 13.28 2.92 -11.76
N SER A 89 12.36 2.01 -11.51
CA SER A 89 11.48 1.46 -12.53
C SER A 89 10.22 0.81 -11.96
N ILE A 90 9.24 0.58 -12.83
CA ILE A 90 8.13 -0.33 -12.57
C ILE A 90 8.20 -1.42 -13.62
N ARG A 91 8.53 -2.65 -13.21
CA ARG A 91 8.57 -3.83 -14.08
C ARG A 91 7.31 -4.65 -13.92
N THR A 92 6.91 -5.38 -14.96
CA THR A 92 5.65 -6.12 -14.96
C THR A 92 5.84 -7.60 -15.20
N LEU A 93 5.13 -8.42 -14.44
CA LEU A 93 5.11 -9.88 -14.61
C LEU A 93 4.29 -10.33 -15.81
N ASP A 94 3.31 -9.50 -16.24
CA ASP A 94 2.25 -9.81 -17.21
C ASP A 94 1.37 -11.01 -16.79
N ILE A 95 1.22 -11.20 -15.47
CA ILE A 95 0.38 -12.23 -14.84
C ILE A 95 -0.89 -11.58 -14.29
N ARG A 96 -2.05 -12.21 -14.47
CA ARG A 96 -3.31 -11.77 -13.86
C ARG A 96 -3.29 -12.07 -12.36
N VAL A 97 -3.93 -11.20 -11.56
CA VAL A 97 -4.04 -11.38 -10.11
C VAL A 97 -4.63 -12.75 -9.75
N ASP A 98 -5.69 -13.18 -10.46
CA ASP A 98 -6.35 -14.48 -10.24
C ASP A 98 -5.44 -15.69 -10.58
N ASP A 99 -4.38 -15.47 -11.35
CA ASP A 99 -3.45 -16.52 -11.76
C ASP A 99 -2.20 -16.58 -10.87
N MET A 100 -1.93 -15.55 -10.08
CA MET A 100 -0.74 -15.48 -9.22
C MET A 100 -0.68 -16.59 -8.16
N GLN A 101 -1.83 -17.06 -7.69
CA GLN A 101 -1.90 -18.12 -6.68
C GLN A 101 -1.99 -19.54 -7.25
N LYS A 102 -2.13 -19.69 -8.56
CA LYS A 102 -2.30 -21.02 -9.21
C LYS A 102 -0.99 -21.78 -9.34
N ASP A 103 0.11 -21.08 -9.55
CA ASP A 103 1.43 -21.67 -9.74
C ASP A 103 2.50 -20.79 -9.07
N HIS A 104 2.81 -21.13 -7.84
CA HIS A 104 3.77 -20.38 -7.02
C HIS A 104 5.21 -20.46 -7.56
N GLU A 105 5.60 -21.57 -8.19
CA GLU A 105 6.95 -21.71 -8.75
C GLU A 105 7.11 -20.86 -10.00
N PHE A 106 6.12 -20.87 -10.87
CA PHE A 106 6.08 -20.01 -12.04
C PHE A 106 6.09 -18.53 -11.64
N LEU A 107 5.26 -18.14 -10.66
CA LEU A 107 5.23 -16.77 -10.15
C LEU A 107 6.60 -16.36 -9.58
N LEU A 108 7.20 -17.20 -8.73
CA LEU A 108 8.50 -16.94 -8.13
C LEU A 108 9.58 -16.75 -9.20
N LYS A 109 9.60 -17.61 -10.22
CA LYS A 109 10.53 -17.51 -11.35
C LYS A 109 10.34 -16.21 -12.11
N ARG A 110 9.11 -15.87 -12.49
CA ARG A 110 8.82 -14.63 -13.23
C ARG A 110 9.19 -13.38 -12.41
N THR A 111 8.90 -13.39 -11.11
CA THR A 111 9.29 -12.31 -10.20
C THR A 111 10.81 -12.19 -10.12
N SER A 112 11.52 -13.31 -10.00
CA SER A 112 12.99 -13.34 -9.98
C SER A 112 13.60 -12.77 -11.27
N ASP A 113 13.06 -13.12 -12.44
CA ASP A 113 13.53 -12.62 -13.73
C ASP A 113 13.42 -11.08 -13.81
N GLU A 114 12.29 -10.51 -13.35
CA GLU A 114 12.08 -9.07 -13.38
C GLU A 114 12.88 -8.33 -12.28
N ILE A 115 13.11 -8.95 -11.12
CA ILE A 115 13.99 -8.42 -10.08
C ILE A 115 15.45 -8.34 -10.60
N SER A 116 15.93 -9.39 -11.25
CA SER A 116 17.26 -9.41 -11.84
C SER A 116 17.48 -8.23 -12.78
N LYS A 117 16.51 -7.95 -13.66
CA LYS A 117 16.55 -6.82 -14.57
C LYS A 117 16.46 -5.48 -13.83
N ALA A 118 15.60 -5.35 -12.82
CA ALA A 118 15.48 -4.13 -12.03
C ALA A 118 16.81 -3.76 -11.37
N ILE A 119 17.56 -4.74 -10.90
CA ILE A 119 18.87 -4.53 -10.28
C ILE A 119 19.93 -4.20 -11.35
N SER A 120 20.03 -5.02 -12.40
CA SER A 120 21.14 -4.92 -13.37
C SER A 120 20.98 -3.80 -14.40
N GLU A 121 19.75 -3.49 -14.79
CA GLU A 121 19.46 -2.52 -15.85
C GLU A 121 18.98 -1.16 -15.29
N ASP A 122 18.18 -1.18 -14.17
CA ASP A 122 17.56 0.02 -13.64
C ASP A 122 18.25 0.53 -12.36
N ASN A 123 19.29 -0.15 -11.88
CA ASN A 123 20.03 0.19 -10.66
C ASN A 123 19.15 0.28 -9.41
N ALA A 124 18.21 -0.65 -9.26
CA ALA A 124 17.38 -0.75 -8.05
C ALA A 124 18.23 -1.27 -6.87
N GLU A 125 18.16 -0.58 -5.76
CA GLU A 125 18.78 -0.98 -4.48
C GLU A 125 17.81 -1.71 -3.57
N VAL A 126 16.51 -1.46 -3.77
CA VAL A 126 15.40 -2.08 -3.04
C VAL A 126 14.33 -2.52 -4.03
N ILE A 127 13.75 -3.67 -3.79
CA ILE A 127 12.62 -4.20 -4.57
C ILE A 127 11.34 -4.12 -3.72
N ILE A 128 10.26 -3.66 -4.33
CA ILE A 128 8.93 -3.65 -3.73
C ILE A 128 8.02 -4.56 -4.55
N LEU A 129 7.40 -5.55 -3.92
CA LEU A 129 6.36 -6.36 -4.55
C LEU A 129 5.10 -5.50 -4.71
N GLY A 130 4.62 -5.33 -5.94
CA GLY A 130 3.56 -4.37 -6.30
C GLY A 130 2.14 -4.91 -6.15
N CYS A 131 1.96 -6.05 -5.50
CA CYS A 131 0.65 -6.65 -5.25
C CYS A 131 0.64 -7.40 -3.93
N THR A 132 -0.41 -7.20 -3.12
CA THR A 132 -0.60 -7.94 -1.86
C THR A 132 -0.80 -9.46 -2.07
N MET A 133 -1.11 -9.89 -3.30
CA MET A 133 -1.19 -11.31 -3.68
C MET A 133 0.18 -11.99 -3.86
N GLU A 134 1.27 -11.22 -3.86
CA GLU A 134 2.65 -11.72 -3.87
C GLU A 134 3.21 -11.95 -2.47
N ALA A 135 2.36 -11.84 -1.44
CA ALA A 135 2.74 -12.02 -0.04
C ALA A 135 3.44 -13.38 0.21
N GLY A 136 4.48 -13.34 1.07
CA GLY A 136 5.22 -14.53 1.52
C GLY A 136 6.38 -14.95 0.60
N GLN A 137 6.61 -14.29 -0.54
CA GLN A 137 7.74 -14.62 -1.42
C GLN A 137 9.05 -13.91 -1.06
N PHE A 138 8.96 -12.84 -0.27
CA PHE A 138 10.09 -11.91 -0.03
C PHE A 138 11.32 -12.59 0.55
N GLU A 139 11.17 -13.57 1.46
CA GLU A 139 12.32 -14.24 2.09
C GLU A 139 13.21 -14.99 1.09
N LYS A 140 12.60 -15.72 0.16
CA LYS A 140 13.33 -16.47 -0.88
C LYS A 140 14.01 -15.51 -1.86
N LEU A 141 13.28 -14.48 -2.29
CA LEU A 141 13.78 -13.48 -3.23
C LEU A 141 14.94 -12.66 -2.62
N GLN A 142 14.79 -12.21 -1.38
CA GLN A 142 15.83 -11.45 -0.70
C GLN A 142 17.13 -12.24 -0.52
N LYS A 143 17.03 -13.52 -0.16
CA LYS A 143 18.21 -14.42 -0.06
C LYS A 143 18.89 -14.62 -1.41
N THR A 144 18.13 -14.67 -2.51
CA THR A 144 18.66 -14.87 -3.85
C THR A 144 19.40 -13.65 -4.37
N PHE A 145 18.86 -12.44 -4.16
CA PHE A 145 19.38 -11.22 -4.79
C PHE A 145 20.24 -10.35 -3.86
N ASN A 146 20.30 -10.67 -2.58
CA ASN A 146 21.04 -9.91 -1.56
C ASN A 146 20.71 -8.40 -1.55
N VAL A 147 19.45 -8.06 -1.83
CA VAL A 147 18.88 -6.72 -1.69
C VAL A 147 17.58 -6.83 -0.88
N PRO A 148 17.17 -5.77 -0.18
CA PRO A 148 15.88 -5.78 0.49
C PRO A 148 14.74 -6.02 -0.51
N VAL A 149 13.85 -6.97 -0.20
CA VAL A 149 12.61 -7.23 -0.95
C VAL A 149 11.43 -7.01 -0.02
N ILE A 150 10.66 -5.98 -0.27
CA ILE A 150 9.56 -5.54 0.58
C ILE A 150 8.26 -6.23 0.16
N ASP A 151 7.68 -6.97 1.10
CA ASP A 151 6.31 -7.48 1.01
C ASP A 151 5.35 -6.39 1.48
N PRO A 152 4.40 -5.94 0.65
CA PRO A 152 3.51 -4.83 1.00
C PRO A 152 2.58 -5.13 2.17
N SER A 153 2.20 -6.39 2.36
CA SER A 153 1.35 -6.80 3.49
C SER A 153 2.09 -6.71 4.82
N VAL A 154 3.35 -7.16 4.82
CA VAL A 154 4.23 -7.06 6.00
C VAL A 154 4.59 -5.61 6.29
N ALA A 155 4.91 -4.82 5.26
CA ALA A 155 5.20 -3.39 5.40
C ALA A 155 4.02 -2.64 6.01
N ALA A 156 2.80 -2.87 5.51
CA ALA A 156 1.59 -2.25 6.05
C ALA A 156 1.33 -2.64 7.51
N LEU A 157 1.49 -3.93 7.86
CA LEU A 157 1.33 -4.40 9.23
C LEU A 157 2.32 -3.70 10.17
N LYS A 158 3.61 -3.67 9.80
CA LYS A 158 4.63 -3.02 10.64
C LYS A 158 4.45 -1.50 10.73
N THR A 159 3.98 -0.86 9.67
CA THR A 159 3.61 0.55 9.70
C THR A 159 2.42 0.79 10.64
N ALA A 160 1.40 -0.06 10.61
CA ALA A 160 0.25 0.05 11.51
C ALA A 160 0.68 -0.08 12.99
N GLU A 161 1.46 -1.11 13.32
CA GLU A 161 2.01 -1.30 14.67
C GLU A 161 2.81 -0.06 15.14
N TYR A 162 3.67 0.46 14.26
CA TYR A 162 4.49 1.64 14.55
C TYR A 162 3.63 2.88 14.79
N LEU A 163 2.68 3.19 13.92
CA LEU A 163 1.83 4.38 14.03
C LEU A 163 0.88 4.30 15.23
N VAL A 164 0.34 3.13 15.54
CA VAL A 164 -0.45 2.91 16.77
C VAL A 164 0.42 3.16 18.01
N SER A 165 1.65 2.67 18.00
CA SER A 165 2.60 2.96 19.09
C SER A 165 2.89 4.45 19.22
N CYS A 166 3.13 5.16 18.13
CA CYS A 166 3.34 6.62 18.13
C CYS A 166 2.11 7.37 18.67
N LYS A 167 0.91 6.98 18.26
CA LYS A 167 -0.34 7.55 18.76
C LYS A 167 -0.47 7.37 20.26
N ASN A 168 -0.26 6.16 20.76
CA ASN A 168 -0.44 5.83 22.17
C ASN A 168 0.66 6.45 23.09
N MET A 169 1.91 6.48 22.62
CA MET A 169 3.03 6.97 23.44
C MET A 169 3.22 8.48 23.35
N CYS A 170 2.99 9.08 22.18
CA CYS A 170 3.35 10.45 21.88
C CYS A 170 2.15 11.36 21.59
N GLY A 171 0.95 10.78 21.41
CA GLY A 171 -0.22 11.52 20.95
C GLY A 171 -0.13 11.95 19.48
N TRP A 172 0.77 11.35 18.69
CA TRP A 172 0.92 11.67 17.27
C TRP A 172 -0.14 10.93 16.45
N ASP A 173 -1.09 11.70 15.95
CA ASP A 173 -2.19 11.21 15.14
C ASP A 173 -2.34 12.05 13.87
N ILE A 174 -3.26 11.67 13.00
CA ILE A 174 -3.57 12.39 11.77
C ILE A 174 -3.99 13.82 12.13
N SER A 175 -3.35 14.82 11.50
CA SER A 175 -3.74 16.21 11.66
C SER A 175 -5.17 16.44 11.15
N ARG A 176 -5.99 17.08 11.98
CA ARG A 176 -7.36 17.50 11.63
C ARG A 176 -7.44 18.96 11.19
N ALA A 177 -6.29 19.59 10.99
CA ALA A 177 -6.19 20.92 10.43
C ALA A 177 -6.08 20.84 8.90
N LEU A 178 -7.01 21.42 8.17
CA LEU A 178 -7.03 21.48 6.71
C LEU A 178 -7.37 20.15 6.02
N SER A 179 -6.39 19.50 5.36
CA SER A 179 -6.62 18.42 4.39
C SER A 179 -7.38 17.19 4.90
N TYR A 180 -7.33 16.91 6.19
CA TYR A 180 -8.06 15.82 6.83
C TYR A 180 -9.03 16.31 7.89
N GLU A 181 -9.56 17.53 7.73
CA GLU A 181 -10.66 18.01 8.55
C GLU A 181 -11.86 17.10 8.37
N THR A 182 -12.42 16.63 9.50
CA THR A 182 -13.57 15.71 9.46
C THR A 182 -14.79 16.45 8.91
N PRO A 183 -15.46 15.92 7.88
CA PRO A 183 -16.65 16.55 7.31
C PRO A 183 -17.76 16.76 8.34
N ASP A 184 -18.49 17.86 8.24
CA ASP A 184 -19.62 18.15 9.12
C ASP A 184 -20.70 17.05 8.99
N ILE A 185 -21.25 16.64 10.13
CA ILE A 185 -22.34 15.66 10.20
C ILE A 185 -23.55 16.09 9.37
N PHE A 186 -23.81 17.40 9.26
CA PHE A 186 -24.88 17.93 8.44
C PHE A 186 -24.63 17.73 6.93
N GLU A 187 -23.40 17.95 6.47
CA GLU A 187 -23.00 17.64 5.09
C GLU A 187 -23.13 16.15 4.80
N MET A 188 -22.63 15.30 5.68
CA MET A 188 -22.74 13.85 5.55
C MET A 188 -24.19 13.38 5.43
N LYS A 189 -25.12 13.94 6.21
CA LYS A 189 -26.56 13.65 6.13
C LYS A 189 -27.18 14.16 4.83
N THR A 190 -26.82 15.37 4.39
CA THR A 190 -27.32 15.99 3.16
C THR A 190 -27.02 15.16 1.92
N TYR A 191 -25.86 14.53 1.87
CA TYR A 191 -25.44 13.67 0.76
C TYR A 191 -25.83 12.19 0.95
N ASN A 192 -26.60 11.85 2.00
CA ASN A 192 -27.02 10.48 2.35
C ASN A 192 -25.81 9.52 2.40
N ILE A 193 -24.67 10.00 2.90
CA ILE A 193 -23.46 9.20 2.96
C ILE A 193 -23.65 8.02 3.90
N PHE A 194 -24.30 8.23 5.05
CA PHE A 194 -24.56 7.18 6.03
C PHE A 194 -25.56 6.13 5.54
N ASP A 195 -26.65 6.51 4.88
CA ASP A 195 -27.68 5.58 4.39
C ASP A 195 -27.18 4.67 3.26
N LYS A 196 -26.13 5.11 2.56
CA LYS A 196 -25.47 4.30 1.51
C LYS A 196 -24.30 3.47 2.05
N LEU A 197 -23.87 3.73 3.27
CA LEU A 197 -22.69 3.15 3.92
C LEU A 197 -23.05 2.12 5.01
N LEU A 198 -24.29 2.14 5.52
CA LEU A 198 -24.87 1.18 6.45
C LEU A 198 -25.77 0.19 5.74
#